data_367fc752b44542678a4b8ed1b25ad480
#
_entry.id   367fc752b44542678a4b8ed1b25ad480
#
_cell.length_a   1.000
_cell.length_b   1.000
_cell.length_c   1.000
_cell.angle_alpha   90.00
_cell.angle_beta   90.00
_cell.angle_gamma   90.00
#
_symmetry.space_group_name_H-M   'P 1'
#
loop_
_entity.id
_entity.type
_entity.pdbx_description
1 polymer ?
#
loop_
_entity_poly.entity_id
_entity_poly.type
_entity_poly.pdbx_seq_one_letter_code
_entity_poly.pdbx_strand_id
1 'polypeptide(L)'
;MSEMSAQVRKALDAAVSAIGGKARDGQIEMAEAVANALTDRHHLMVQAGTGTGKSLAYLIPALVHGRKVLIATATLALQRQLVERDLPAVVPALEKELGRDISYAIYKGVGNYICLAKMNSEEPDPDGELLLEASHLEKDAKRLHAWARSKH
;
A
#
# COMPACT_ATOMS: atom_id res chain seq x y z
N MET A 1 -17.61 -23.66 -6.01
CA MET A 1 -16.76 -22.43 -6.16
C MET A 1 -17.70 -21.30 -6.52
N SER A 2 -17.63 -20.18 -5.80
CA SER A 2 -18.41 -18.99 -6.15
C SER A 2 -17.82 -18.36 -7.43
N GLU A 3 -18.65 -17.60 -8.16
CA GLU A 3 -18.20 -16.84 -9.35
C GLU A 3 -17.02 -15.90 -8.99
N MET A 4 -17.11 -15.26 -7.81
CA MET A 4 -16.05 -14.42 -7.25
C MET A 4 -14.74 -15.19 -7.06
N SER A 5 -14.78 -16.41 -6.52
CA SER A 5 -13.58 -17.23 -6.33
C SER A 5 -12.91 -17.59 -7.65
N ALA A 6 -13.68 -17.90 -8.69
CA ALA A 6 -13.16 -18.18 -10.02
C ALA A 6 -12.50 -16.93 -10.65
N GLN A 7 -13.12 -15.78 -10.50
CA GLN A 7 -12.58 -14.49 -10.98
C GLN A 7 -11.30 -14.12 -10.23
N VAL A 8 -11.26 -14.30 -8.91
CA VAL A 8 -10.06 -14.03 -8.08
C VAL A 8 -8.91 -14.94 -8.47
N ARG A 9 -9.16 -16.23 -8.72
CA ARG A 9 -8.13 -17.16 -9.19
C ARG A 9 -7.53 -16.70 -10.52
N LYS A 10 -8.35 -16.34 -11.50
CA LYS A 10 -7.91 -15.85 -12.79
C LYS A 10 -7.11 -14.55 -12.69
N ALA A 11 -7.59 -13.61 -11.89
CA ALA A 11 -6.91 -12.36 -11.61
C ALA A 11 -5.55 -12.56 -10.89
N LEU A 12 -5.49 -13.52 -9.95
CA LEU A 12 -4.26 -13.86 -9.25
C LEU A 12 -3.23 -14.47 -10.21
N ASP A 13 -3.65 -15.38 -11.08
CA ASP A 13 -2.76 -15.99 -12.08
C ASP A 13 -2.22 -14.93 -13.06
N ALA A 14 -3.07 -14.00 -13.52
CA ALA A 14 -2.65 -12.89 -14.38
C ALA A 14 -1.64 -11.97 -13.66
N ALA A 15 -1.91 -11.58 -12.41
CA ALA A 15 -1.04 -10.73 -11.62
C ALA A 15 0.31 -11.38 -11.31
N VAL A 16 0.31 -12.65 -10.91
CA VAL A 16 1.54 -13.40 -10.59
C VAL A 16 2.37 -13.65 -11.86
N SER A 17 1.74 -13.94 -12.99
CA SER A 17 2.41 -14.09 -14.28
C SER A 17 3.05 -12.78 -14.75
N ALA A 18 2.41 -11.63 -14.51
CA ALA A 18 2.95 -10.31 -14.87
C ALA A 18 4.29 -9.99 -14.15
N ILE A 19 4.51 -10.56 -12.96
CA ILE A 19 5.77 -10.44 -12.22
C ILE A 19 6.73 -11.62 -12.44
N GLY A 20 6.47 -12.45 -13.45
CA GLY A 20 7.33 -13.58 -13.81
C GLY A 20 7.23 -14.78 -12.85
N GLY A 21 6.16 -14.89 -12.07
CA GLY A 21 5.93 -15.96 -11.12
C GLY A 21 4.87 -16.96 -11.57
N LYS A 22 4.60 -17.92 -10.66
CA LYS A 22 3.48 -18.85 -10.73
C LYS A 22 2.76 -18.85 -9.38
N ALA A 23 1.44 -18.78 -9.40
CA ALA A 23 0.65 -18.84 -8.17
C ALA A 23 0.87 -20.19 -7.45
N ARG A 24 0.96 -20.11 -6.11
CA ARG A 24 1.18 -21.28 -5.24
C ARG A 24 -0.13 -21.69 -4.60
N ASP A 25 -0.31 -22.95 -4.29
CA ASP A 25 -1.56 -23.48 -3.73
C ASP A 25 -2.01 -22.71 -2.48
N GLY A 26 -1.13 -22.50 -1.51
CA GLY A 26 -1.46 -21.72 -0.31
C GLY A 26 -1.78 -20.24 -0.57
N GLN A 27 -1.23 -19.65 -1.63
CA GLN A 27 -1.58 -18.30 -2.08
C GLN A 27 -2.98 -18.24 -2.69
N ILE A 28 -3.32 -19.25 -3.49
CA ILE A 28 -4.64 -19.40 -4.10
C ILE A 28 -5.69 -19.63 -3.00
N GLU A 29 -5.44 -20.56 -2.09
CA GLU A 29 -6.32 -20.87 -0.96
C GLU A 29 -6.61 -19.62 -0.12
N MET A 30 -5.56 -18.86 0.23
CA MET A 30 -5.72 -17.61 0.97
C MET A 30 -6.53 -16.59 0.18
N ALA A 31 -6.28 -16.41 -1.11
CA ALA A 31 -7.00 -15.45 -1.94
C ALA A 31 -8.49 -15.80 -2.06
N GLU A 32 -8.82 -17.07 -2.22
CA GLU A 32 -10.21 -17.55 -2.23
C GLU A 32 -10.89 -17.37 -0.88
N ALA A 33 -10.19 -17.62 0.23
CA ALA A 33 -10.72 -17.38 1.58
C ALA A 33 -11.02 -15.89 1.81
N VAL A 34 -10.13 -15.00 1.39
CA VAL A 34 -10.35 -13.55 1.45
C VAL A 34 -11.53 -13.13 0.57
N ALA A 35 -11.65 -13.67 -0.65
CA ALA A 35 -12.78 -13.38 -1.54
C ALA A 35 -14.12 -13.77 -0.91
N ASN A 36 -14.19 -14.95 -0.31
CA ASN A 36 -15.39 -15.42 0.38
C ASN A 36 -15.71 -14.54 1.60
N ALA A 37 -14.71 -14.20 2.40
CA ALA A 37 -14.89 -13.32 3.55
C ALA A 37 -15.43 -11.93 3.16
N LEU A 38 -14.95 -11.36 2.06
CA LEU A 38 -15.43 -10.09 1.53
C LEU A 38 -16.88 -10.20 1.01
N THR A 39 -17.22 -11.29 0.34
CA THR A 39 -18.56 -11.54 -0.19
C THR A 39 -19.58 -11.74 0.93
N ASP A 40 -19.26 -12.60 1.88
CA ASP A 40 -20.13 -13.01 2.97
C ASP A 40 -20.09 -12.04 4.16
N ARG A 41 -19.23 -11.02 4.10
CA ARG A 41 -19.04 -9.99 5.14
C ARG A 41 -18.74 -10.57 6.53
N HIS A 42 -17.85 -11.54 6.58
CA HIS A 42 -17.40 -12.10 7.86
C HIS A 42 -15.90 -11.81 8.10
N HIS A 43 -15.48 -11.95 9.36
CA HIS A 43 -14.08 -11.81 9.73
C HIS A 43 -13.29 -13.04 9.30
N LEU A 44 -12.07 -12.82 8.83
CA LEU A 44 -11.13 -13.88 8.46
C LEU A 44 -9.81 -13.63 9.18
N MET A 45 -9.27 -14.66 9.79
CA MET A 45 -7.91 -14.67 10.32
C MET A 45 -7.09 -15.70 9.58
N VAL A 46 -5.94 -15.29 9.02
CA VAL A 46 -5.06 -16.16 8.25
C VAL A 46 -3.66 -16.14 8.85
N GLN A 47 -3.15 -17.31 9.14
CA GLN A 47 -1.75 -17.52 9.50
C GLN A 47 -1.00 -18.11 8.31
N ALA A 48 0.00 -17.41 7.82
CA ALA A 48 0.83 -17.88 6.71
C ALA A 48 2.30 -17.50 6.92
N GLY A 49 3.21 -18.39 6.56
CA GLY A 49 4.66 -18.18 6.69
C GLY A 49 5.21 -17.04 5.83
N THR A 50 6.46 -16.65 6.04
CA THR A 50 7.16 -15.68 5.17
C THR A 50 7.37 -16.26 3.77
N GLY A 51 7.34 -15.40 2.74
CA GLY A 51 7.58 -15.85 1.35
C GLY A 51 6.42 -16.57 0.66
N THR A 52 5.26 -16.74 1.31
CA THR A 52 4.08 -17.41 0.71
C THR A 52 3.31 -16.56 -0.31
N GLY A 53 3.71 -15.28 -0.51
CA GLY A 53 3.00 -14.38 -1.42
C GLY A 53 1.73 -13.77 -0.82
N LYS A 54 1.65 -13.65 0.51
CA LYS A 54 0.49 -13.10 1.25
C LYS A 54 0.00 -11.77 0.70
N SER A 55 0.91 -10.86 0.33
CA SER A 55 0.54 -9.53 -0.16
C SER A 55 -0.40 -9.61 -1.34
N LEU A 56 -0.08 -10.37 -2.36
CA LEU A 56 -0.96 -10.57 -3.51
C LEU A 56 -2.22 -11.35 -3.15
N ALA A 57 -2.12 -12.34 -2.24
CA ALA A 57 -3.25 -13.16 -1.84
C ALA A 57 -4.38 -12.37 -1.16
N TYR A 58 -4.12 -11.22 -0.51
CA TYR A 58 -5.17 -10.35 -0.01
C TYR A 58 -5.43 -9.13 -0.90
N LEU A 59 -4.41 -8.61 -1.63
CA LEU A 59 -4.59 -7.49 -2.54
C LEU A 59 -5.50 -7.83 -3.71
N ILE A 60 -5.26 -8.97 -4.37
CA ILE A 60 -6.01 -9.35 -5.57
C ILE A 60 -7.50 -9.48 -5.31
N PRO A 61 -7.98 -10.24 -4.31
CA PRO A 61 -9.42 -10.29 -4.02
C PRO A 61 -10.00 -8.95 -3.59
N ALA A 62 -9.24 -8.10 -2.90
CA ALA A 62 -9.68 -6.74 -2.55
C ALA A 62 -9.90 -5.88 -3.79
N LEU A 63 -9.00 -5.96 -4.78
CA LEU A 63 -9.11 -5.24 -6.05
C LEU A 63 -10.22 -5.81 -6.94
N VAL A 64 -10.37 -7.13 -7.01
CA VAL A 64 -11.45 -7.81 -7.76
C VAL A 64 -12.83 -7.43 -7.19
N HIS A 65 -12.95 -7.36 -5.86
CA HIS A 65 -14.22 -7.01 -5.19
C HIS A 65 -14.78 -5.64 -5.59
N GLY A 66 -13.93 -4.70 -6.01
CA GLY A 66 -14.35 -3.43 -6.62
C GLY A 66 -14.94 -2.39 -5.69
N ARG A 67 -14.93 -2.62 -4.37
CA ARG A 67 -15.33 -1.63 -3.37
C ARG A 67 -14.10 -0.95 -2.76
N LYS A 68 -14.33 0.14 -2.02
CA LYS A 68 -13.25 0.77 -1.25
C LYS A 68 -12.75 -0.18 -0.17
N VAL A 69 -11.45 -0.44 -0.17
CA VAL A 69 -10.77 -1.30 0.80
C VAL A 69 -9.65 -0.50 1.45
N LEU A 70 -9.54 -0.60 2.77
CA LEU A 70 -8.43 -0.06 3.55
C LEU A 70 -7.49 -1.20 3.94
N ILE A 71 -6.22 -1.06 3.58
CA ILE A 71 -5.17 -2.03 3.95
C ILE A 71 -4.25 -1.38 4.96
N ALA A 72 -4.33 -1.82 6.21
CA ALA A 72 -3.45 -1.39 7.28
C ALA A 72 -2.21 -2.29 7.36
N THR A 73 -1.04 -1.69 7.46
CA THR A 73 0.24 -2.39 7.59
C THR A 73 0.95 -2.00 8.87
N ALA A 74 1.67 -2.93 9.48
CA ALA A 74 2.41 -2.68 10.71
C ALA A 74 3.67 -1.82 10.51
N THR A 75 4.21 -1.73 9.28
CA THR A 75 5.46 -1.04 9.00
C THR A 75 5.36 -0.15 7.77
N LEU A 76 6.06 0.98 7.80
CA LEU A 76 6.20 1.88 6.64
C LEU A 76 6.92 1.19 5.47
N ALA A 77 7.82 0.26 5.75
CA ALA A 77 8.52 -0.50 4.72
C ALA A 77 7.56 -1.36 3.89
N LEU A 78 6.64 -2.08 4.55
CA LEU A 78 5.62 -2.87 3.84
C LEU A 78 4.64 -1.96 3.09
N GLN A 79 4.21 -0.84 3.70
CA GLN A 79 3.36 0.13 3.04
C GLN A 79 4.00 0.65 1.73
N ARG A 80 5.29 1.03 1.80
CA ARG A 80 6.05 1.48 0.63
C ARG A 80 6.17 0.39 -0.42
N GLN A 81 6.51 -0.83 -0.01
CA GLN A 81 6.59 -1.98 -0.91
C GLN A 81 5.29 -2.18 -1.69
N LEU A 82 4.14 -2.15 -1.01
CA LEU A 82 2.84 -2.35 -1.66
C LEU A 82 2.54 -1.26 -2.70
N VAL A 83 2.80 0.01 -2.37
CA VAL A 83 2.41 1.15 -3.22
C VAL A 83 3.43 1.44 -4.33
N GLU A 84 4.73 1.29 -4.06
CA GLU A 84 5.79 1.66 -5.01
C GLU A 84 6.24 0.49 -5.89
N ARG A 85 5.98 -0.75 -5.49
CA ARG A 85 6.43 -1.95 -6.21
C ARG A 85 5.32 -2.92 -6.57
N ASP A 86 4.58 -3.42 -5.58
CA ASP A 86 3.66 -4.54 -5.78
C ASP A 86 2.44 -4.11 -6.61
N LEU A 87 1.75 -3.02 -6.24
CA LEU A 87 0.60 -2.51 -7.00
C LEU A 87 0.96 -2.05 -8.41
N PRO A 88 2.00 -1.23 -8.64
CA PRO A 88 2.39 -0.85 -10.01
C PRO A 88 2.73 -2.02 -10.92
N ALA A 89 3.26 -3.11 -10.36
CA ALA A 89 3.62 -4.29 -11.13
C ALA A 89 2.41 -5.12 -11.56
N VAL A 90 1.33 -5.15 -10.76
CA VAL A 90 0.17 -6.03 -11.02
C VAL A 90 -1.06 -5.30 -11.57
N VAL A 91 -1.24 -4.02 -11.26
CA VAL A 91 -2.42 -3.23 -11.65
C VAL A 91 -2.67 -3.26 -13.16
N PRO A 92 -1.68 -3.06 -14.05
CA PRO A 92 -1.95 -3.07 -15.50
C PRO A 92 -2.53 -4.41 -16.01
N ALA A 93 -2.06 -5.53 -15.45
CA ALA A 93 -2.58 -6.85 -15.80
C ALA A 93 -4.00 -7.06 -15.26
N LEU A 94 -4.28 -6.55 -14.06
CA LEU A 94 -5.61 -6.62 -13.44
C LEU A 94 -6.63 -5.73 -14.14
N GLU A 95 -6.27 -4.52 -14.53
CA GLU A 95 -7.15 -3.61 -15.30
C GLU A 95 -7.58 -4.24 -16.61
N LYS A 96 -6.63 -4.88 -17.32
CA LYS A 96 -6.91 -5.64 -18.53
C LYS A 96 -7.84 -6.82 -18.28
N GLU A 97 -7.64 -7.57 -17.20
CA GLU A 97 -8.45 -8.74 -16.84
C GLU A 97 -9.85 -8.35 -16.38
N LEU A 98 -9.97 -7.24 -15.62
CA LEU A 98 -11.22 -6.79 -15.03
C LEU A 98 -12.01 -5.82 -15.93
N GLY A 99 -11.39 -5.29 -16.98
CA GLY A 99 -12.00 -4.33 -17.89
C GLY A 99 -12.34 -2.98 -17.23
N ARG A 100 -11.63 -2.59 -16.18
CA ARG A 100 -11.85 -1.34 -15.45
C ARG A 100 -10.58 -0.80 -14.82
N ASP A 101 -10.52 0.52 -14.64
CA ASP A 101 -9.41 1.19 -13.97
C ASP A 101 -9.38 0.89 -12.47
N ILE A 102 -8.16 0.83 -11.92
CA ILE A 102 -7.89 0.59 -10.50
C ILE A 102 -7.15 1.82 -9.94
N SER A 103 -7.75 2.47 -8.94
CA SER A 103 -7.11 3.56 -8.21
C SER A 103 -6.70 3.14 -6.82
N TYR A 104 -5.53 3.61 -6.38
CA TYR A 104 -5.05 3.40 -5.03
C TYR A 104 -4.27 4.61 -4.54
N ALA A 105 -4.20 4.81 -3.24
CA ALA A 105 -3.46 5.89 -2.63
C ALA A 105 -2.84 5.43 -1.30
N ILE A 106 -1.77 6.10 -0.90
CA ILE A 106 -1.14 5.89 0.40
C ILE A 106 -1.71 6.88 1.42
N TYR A 107 -2.03 6.40 2.61
CA TYR A 107 -2.36 7.23 3.76
C TYR A 107 -1.45 6.87 4.92
N LYS A 108 -0.75 7.86 5.46
CA LYS A 108 0.17 7.69 6.59
C LYS A 108 -0.38 8.38 7.84
N GLY A 109 0.08 7.98 9.01
CA GLY A 109 -0.21 8.71 10.24
C GLY A 109 0.32 10.15 10.19
N VAL A 110 -0.33 11.06 10.90
CA VAL A 110 -0.04 12.52 10.89
C VAL A 110 1.44 12.82 11.11
N GLY A 111 2.12 12.08 11.98
CA GLY A 111 3.56 12.25 12.24
C GLY A 111 4.49 11.94 11.05
N ASN A 112 3.95 11.41 9.93
CA ASN A 112 4.72 11.16 8.71
C ASN A 112 4.54 12.24 7.64
N TYR A 113 3.83 13.32 7.96
CA TYR A 113 3.63 14.48 7.10
C TYR A 113 4.25 15.73 7.71
N ILE A 114 4.73 16.61 6.85
CA ILE A 114 5.22 17.92 7.28
C ILE A 114 4.03 18.77 7.78
N CYS A 115 4.17 19.33 8.97
CA CYS A 115 3.18 20.28 9.49
C CYS A 115 3.46 21.68 8.93
N LEU A 116 2.65 22.14 8.00
CA LEU A 116 2.81 23.44 7.37
C LEU A 116 2.65 24.59 8.38
N ALA A 117 1.80 24.44 9.40
CA ALA A 117 1.65 25.44 10.46
C ALA A 117 2.96 25.62 11.25
N LYS A 118 3.60 24.52 11.66
CA LYS A 118 4.90 24.57 12.35
C LYS A 118 6.03 25.09 11.44
N MET A 119 5.97 24.81 10.14
CA MET A 119 6.96 25.33 9.20
C MET A 119 6.85 26.82 8.96
N ASN A 120 5.64 27.38 9.05
CA ASN A 120 5.39 28.79 8.82
C ASN A 120 5.33 29.61 10.11
N SER A 121 5.39 28.97 11.30
CA SER A 121 5.51 29.68 12.56
C SER A 121 6.91 30.31 12.70
N GLU A 122 6.98 31.58 13.00
CA GLU A 122 8.22 32.26 13.32
C GLU A 122 8.69 31.99 14.77
N GLU A 123 7.88 31.26 15.55
CA GLU A 123 8.24 30.86 16.90
C GLU A 123 9.26 29.73 16.84
N PRO A 124 10.41 29.90 17.51
CA PRO A 124 11.39 28.79 17.63
C PRO A 124 10.72 27.64 18.35
N ASP A 125 10.76 26.44 17.72
CA ASP A 125 10.35 25.20 18.38
C ASP A 125 11.29 24.97 19.57
N PRO A 126 10.82 24.99 20.82
CA PRO A 126 11.70 24.80 21.99
C PRO A 126 12.45 23.47 21.96
N ASP A 127 11.93 22.47 21.24
CA ASP A 127 12.60 21.20 21.01
C ASP A 127 13.53 21.23 19.77
N GLY A 128 13.40 22.24 18.90
CA GLY A 128 14.17 22.39 17.66
C GLY A 128 15.55 23.01 17.85
N GLU A 129 15.74 23.81 18.90
CA GLU A 129 17.03 24.47 19.20
C GLU A 129 18.14 23.48 19.54
N LEU A 130 17.78 22.28 20.07
CA LEU A 130 18.73 21.21 20.39
C LEU A 130 19.27 20.46 19.16
N LEU A 131 18.68 20.62 17.98
CA LEU A 131 19.06 19.88 16.76
C LEU A 131 19.88 20.72 15.76
N LEU A 132 20.08 22.02 15.99
CA LEU A 132 20.67 22.93 15.00
C LEU A 132 22.17 23.18 15.12
N GLU A 133 22.88 22.52 16.03
CA GLU A 133 24.35 22.66 16.14
C GLU A 133 25.14 22.00 15.00
N ALA A 134 24.50 21.25 14.09
CA ALA A 134 25.18 20.64 12.96
C ALA A 134 24.93 21.44 11.67
N SER A 135 25.95 22.07 11.11
CA SER A 135 25.94 22.88 9.89
C SER A 135 25.30 22.21 8.66
N HIS A 136 25.20 20.88 8.63
CA HIS A 136 24.52 20.11 7.60
C HIS A 136 23.00 20.11 7.75
N LEU A 137 22.48 20.03 8.99
CA LEU A 137 21.03 20.03 9.27
C LEU A 137 20.38 21.37 8.93
N GLU A 138 21.07 22.49 9.11
CA GLU A 138 20.56 23.81 8.73
C GLU A 138 20.37 23.96 7.22
N LYS A 139 21.31 23.44 6.42
CA LYS A 139 21.19 23.46 4.95
C LYS A 139 20.02 22.58 4.47
N ASP A 140 19.84 21.42 5.06
CA ASP A 140 18.76 20.51 4.70
C ASP A 140 17.40 21.04 5.16
N ALA A 141 17.33 21.68 6.32
CA ALA A 141 16.13 22.38 6.78
C ALA A 141 15.73 23.51 5.82
N LYS A 142 16.68 24.36 5.40
CA LYS A 142 16.42 25.44 4.41
C LYS A 142 15.94 24.86 3.06
N ARG A 143 16.53 23.78 2.60
CA ARG A 143 16.08 23.09 1.36
C ARG A 143 14.67 22.54 1.50
N LEU A 144 14.34 21.93 2.64
CA LEU A 144 13.01 21.41 2.94
C LEU A 144 11.96 22.53 2.98
N HIS A 145 12.27 23.64 3.63
CA HIS A 145 11.41 24.83 3.66
C HIS A 145 11.17 25.40 2.25
N ALA A 146 12.23 25.55 1.44
CA ALA A 146 12.11 26.03 0.08
C ALA A 146 11.25 25.08 -0.79
N TRP A 147 11.47 23.78 -0.67
CA TRP A 147 10.68 22.77 -1.38
C TRP A 147 9.19 22.80 -1.00
N ALA A 148 8.88 22.88 0.28
CA ALA A 148 7.50 22.91 0.74
C ALA A 148 6.74 24.16 0.27
N ARG A 149 7.41 25.35 0.24
CA ARG A 149 6.85 26.59 -0.31
C ARG A 149 6.64 26.53 -1.84
N SER A 150 7.40 25.70 -2.55
CA SER A 150 7.27 25.59 -4.02
C SER A 150 6.13 24.66 -4.47
N LYS A 151 5.51 23.90 -3.56
CA LYS A 151 4.47 22.92 -3.86
C LYS A 151 3.04 23.39 -3.55
N HIS A 152 2.92 24.58 -3.02
CA HIS A 152 1.67 25.30 -2.73
C HIS A 152 1.78 26.72 -3.31
#